data_773bc3bc20374c2b5b3dff11392da03b
#
_entry.id   773bc3bc20374c2b5b3dff11392da03b
#
_cell.length_a   1.000
_cell.length_b   1.000
_cell.length_c   1.000
_cell.angle_alpha   90.00
_cell.angle_beta   90.00
_cell.angle_gamma   90.00
#
_symmetry.space_group_name_H-M   'P 1'
#
loop_
_entity.id
_entity.type
_entity.pdbx_description
1 polymer ?
#
loop_
_entity_poly.entity_id
_entity_poly.type
_entity_poly.pdbx_seq_one_letter_code
_entity_poly.pdbx_strand_id
1 'polypeptide(L)'
;VLLLLLGALAVTQTWAGSHSLRYFYTAVSRPGLGEPRFIAVGYVDDMQFVRFDSDAPNPKMEPRAPWVEQVGPEYWDEETRNAKDNAQNFRVNLQTVLRYYNQSESGSHSLQRMYGCDVGPDGCLLRGYSQVSYDGKDYISLNKDLRSWTAADTAAQITRLKWEEAGVAEQERNYLEGTCVEWLAKYLDMGKETLLRAESPNTRMTRHPISDREVTLRCWALGFYPAEITLTWQRDGQDHTQDAELVETRPAGDGTFQKWAAVVVPSGEEQRYTC
;
A
#
# COMPACT_ATOMS: atom_id res chain seq x y z
N VAL A 1 -27.76 23.31 45.06
CA VAL A 1 -27.62 22.14 44.17
C VAL A 1 -26.49 22.42 43.19
N LEU A 2 -25.31 21.85 43.49
CA LEU A 2 -24.10 22.00 42.67
C LEU A 2 -24.13 20.92 41.57
N LEU A 3 -24.36 21.28 40.31
CA LEU A 3 -24.24 20.38 39.17
C LEU A 3 -22.74 20.26 38.83
N LEU A 4 -22.13 19.14 39.16
CA LEU A 4 -20.83 18.73 38.67
C LEU A 4 -20.98 18.26 37.22
N LEU A 5 -20.56 19.09 36.27
CA LEU A 5 -20.34 18.71 34.89
C LEU A 5 -19.06 17.85 34.81
N LEU A 6 -19.23 16.53 34.79
CA LEU A 6 -18.16 15.60 34.41
C LEU A 6 -17.92 15.74 32.90
N GLY A 7 -16.98 16.59 32.55
CA GLY A 7 -16.44 16.63 31.20
C GLY A 7 -15.66 15.33 30.95
N ALA A 8 -16.16 14.47 30.08
CA ALA A 8 -15.38 13.35 29.56
C ALA A 8 -14.21 13.94 28.78
N LEU A 9 -13.00 13.88 29.35
CA LEU A 9 -11.77 14.09 28.60
C LEU A 9 -11.68 12.98 27.57
N ALA A 10 -12.00 13.28 26.31
CA ALA A 10 -11.64 12.43 25.19
C ALA A 10 -10.09 12.41 25.15
N VAL A 11 -9.50 11.31 25.58
CA VAL A 11 -8.07 11.07 25.40
C VAL A 11 -7.88 10.84 23.90
N THR A 12 -7.50 11.88 23.16
CA THR A 12 -7.07 11.76 21.77
C THR A 12 -5.73 11.03 21.81
N GLN A 13 -5.73 9.81 21.29
CA GLN A 13 -4.51 9.04 21.12
C GLN A 13 -3.67 9.73 20.03
N THR A 14 -2.48 10.19 20.38
CA THR A 14 -1.54 10.80 19.43
C THR A 14 -0.47 9.78 19.04
N TRP A 15 -0.20 9.66 17.76
CA TRP A 15 0.82 8.78 17.18
C TRP A 15 2.11 9.54 16.89
N ALA A 16 3.25 8.86 16.84
CA ALA A 16 4.55 9.47 16.56
C ALA A 16 4.78 9.83 15.07
N GLY A 17 3.75 9.81 14.23
CA GLY A 17 3.82 10.09 12.80
C GLY A 17 2.48 9.93 12.11
N SER A 18 2.46 10.00 10.80
CA SER A 18 1.30 9.62 10.00
C SER A 18 1.27 8.11 9.76
N HIS A 19 0.06 7.55 9.67
CA HIS A 19 -0.17 6.12 9.45
C HIS A 19 -1.18 5.89 8.35
N SER A 20 -1.16 4.69 7.75
CA SER A 20 -2.04 4.33 6.65
C SER A 20 -2.69 2.96 6.83
N LEU A 21 -3.94 2.85 6.36
CA LEU A 21 -4.62 1.58 6.14
C LEU A 21 -4.94 1.47 4.65
N ARG A 22 -4.45 0.44 3.98
CA ARG A 22 -4.66 0.25 2.53
C ARG A 22 -5.02 -1.18 2.21
N TYR A 23 -5.98 -1.33 1.30
CA TYR A 23 -6.34 -2.60 0.70
C TYR A 23 -6.05 -2.59 -0.79
N PHE A 24 -5.54 -3.71 -1.28
CA PHE A 24 -5.24 -3.95 -2.68
C PHE A 24 -6.00 -5.19 -3.15
N TYR A 25 -6.84 -5.01 -4.14
CA TYR A 25 -7.58 -6.08 -4.79
C TYR A 25 -7.06 -6.28 -6.20
N THR A 26 -6.87 -7.52 -6.59
CA THR A 26 -6.44 -7.90 -7.95
C THR A 26 -7.30 -9.04 -8.44
N ALA A 27 -7.96 -8.87 -9.59
CA ALA A 27 -8.63 -9.93 -10.30
C ALA A 27 -7.98 -10.14 -11.66
N VAL A 28 -7.73 -11.39 -12.02
CA VAL A 28 -7.15 -11.78 -13.32
C VAL A 28 -8.07 -12.81 -13.98
N SER A 29 -8.60 -12.46 -15.16
CA SER A 29 -9.39 -13.40 -15.95
C SER A 29 -8.49 -14.46 -16.59
N ARG A 30 -9.03 -15.65 -16.75
CA ARG A 30 -8.32 -16.82 -17.32
C ARG A 30 -9.25 -17.62 -18.22
N PRO A 31 -9.45 -17.14 -19.46
CA PRO A 31 -10.40 -17.73 -20.39
C PRO A 31 -10.17 -19.23 -20.59
N GLY A 32 -11.25 -20.02 -20.52
CA GLY A 32 -11.19 -21.48 -20.65
C GLY A 32 -10.68 -22.23 -19.40
N LEU A 33 -10.24 -21.53 -18.35
CA LEU A 33 -9.73 -22.11 -17.11
C LEU A 33 -10.62 -21.88 -15.89
N GLY A 34 -11.83 -21.38 -16.09
CA GLY A 34 -12.81 -21.09 -15.04
C GLY A 34 -12.91 -19.61 -14.67
N GLU A 35 -13.33 -19.36 -13.44
CA GLU A 35 -13.53 -18.01 -12.91
C GLU A 35 -12.20 -17.24 -12.78
N PRO A 36 -12.25 -15.89 -12.83
CA PRO A 36 -11.09 -15.09 -12.52
C PRO A 36 -10.52 -15.40 -11.13
N ARG A 37 -9.21 -15.38 -11.00
CA ARG A 37 -8.58 -15.42 -9.67
C ARG A 37 -8.68 -14.03 -9.05
N PHE A 38 -9.15 -13.99 -7.81
CA PHE A 38 -9.24 -12.77 -7.02
C PHE A 38 -8.38 -12.90 -5.77
N ILE A 39 -7.51 -11.90 -5.58
CA ILE A 39 -6.67 -11.79 -4.38
C ILE A 39 -6.91 -10.42 -3.75
N ALA A 40 -7.13 -10.42 -2.43
CA ALA A 40 -7.20 -9.21 -1.62
C ALA A 40 -6.11 -9.26 -0.54
N VAL A 41 -5.40 -8.15 -0.35
CA VAL A 41 -4.42 -7.98 0.73
C VAL A 41 -4.65 -6.65 1.43
N GLY A 42 -4.45 -6.64 2.75
CA GLY A 42 -4.54 -5.44 3.58
C GLY A 42 -3.20 -5.13 4.24
N TYR A 43 -2.90 -3.84 4.34
CA TYR A 43 -1.68 -3.30 4.93
C TYR A 43 -2.01 -2.23 5.95
N VAL A 44 -1.36 -2.28 7.10
CA VAL A 44 -1.19 -1.13 7.99
C VAL A 44 0.25 -0.66 7.81
N ASP A 45 0.41 0.58 7.35
CA ASP A 45 1.70 1.12 6.93
C ASP A 45 2.39 0.17 5.92
N ASP A 46 3.60 -0.27 6.22
CA ASP A 46 4.37 -1.18 5.38
C ASP A 46 4.20 -2.67 5.75
N MET A 47 3.24 -3.00 6.65
CA MET A 47 3.04 -4.35 7.13
C MET A 47 1.74 -4.95 6.62
N GLN A 48 1.84 -6.05 5.86
CA GLN A 48 0.69 -6.86 5.49
C GLN A 48 0.10 -7.54 6.73
N PHE A 49 -1.23 -7.47 6.90
CA PHE A 49 -1.90 -8.07 8.04
C PHE A 49 -3.02 -9.05 7.68
N VAL A 50 -3.59 -8.94 6.48
CA VAL A 50 -4.64 -9.87 6.00
C VAL A 50 -4.44 -10.23 4.54
N ARG A 51 -4.95 -11.42 4.15
CA ARG A 51 -4.98 -11.91 2.78
C ARG A 51 -6.19 -12.77 2.53
N PHE A 52 -6.77 -12.64 1.35
CA PHE A 52 -7.76 -13.55 0.77
C PHE A 52 -7.29 -14.00 -0.61
N ASP A 53 -7.48 -15.27 -0.95
CA ASP A 53 -7.17 -15.84 -2.27
C ASP A 53 -8.33 -16.76 -2.70
N SER A 54 -8.98 -16.41 -3.81
CA SER A 54 -10.13 -17.19 -4.32
C SER A 54 -9.73 -18.60 -4.77
N ASP A 55 -8.46 -18.85 -5.06
CA ASP A 55 -7.95 -20.16 -5.48
C ASP A 55 -7.54 -21.05 -4.30
N ALA A 56 -7.61 -20.56 -3.08
CA ALA A 56 -7.37 -21.40 -1.92
C ALA A 56 -8.41 -22.53 -1.82
N PRO A 57 -8.07 -23.72 -1.30
CA PRO A 57 -9.02 -24.85 -1.16
C PRO A 57 -10.27 -24.50 -0.35
N ASN A 58 -10.14 -23.61 0.62
CA ASN A 58 -11.24 -23.02 1.40
C ASN A 58 -11.03 -21.51 1.48
N PRO A 59 -11.52 -20.74 0.50
CA PRO A 59 -11.25 -19.33 0.43
C PRO A 59 -11.81 -18.58 1.64
N LYS A 60 -10.94 -17.94 2.42
CA LYS A 60 -11.29 -17.11 3.57
C LYS A 60 -10.26 -16.01 3.76
N MET A 61 -10.66 -14.93 4.44
CA MET A 61 -9.73 -13.93 4.91
C MET A 61 -8.85 -14.55 6.00
N GLU A 62 -7.53 -14.40 5.87
CA GLU A 62 -6.54 -14.99 6.77
C GLU A 62 -5.63 -13.93 7.38
N PRO A 63 -5.25 -14.09 8.66
CA PRO A 63 -4.24 -13.23 9.28
C PRO A 63 -2.87 -13.43 8.62
N ARG A 64 -2.11 -12.33 8.52
CA ARG A 64 -0.72 -12.28 8.05
C ARG A 64 0.21 -11.58 9.04
N ALA A 65 -0.32 -11.08 10.15
CA ALA A 65 0.43 -10.52 11.25
C ALA A 65 -0.11 -11.08 12.58
N PRO A 66 0.75 -11.42 13.55
CA PRO A 66 0.30 -12.02 14.81
C PRO A 66 -0.66 -11.12 15.61
N TRP A 67 -0.47 -9.81 15.53
CA TRP A 67 -1.25 -8.85 16.30
C TRP A 67 -2.73 -8.78 15.88
N VAL A 68 -3.08 -9.12 14.64
CA VAL A 68 -4.48 -9.12 14.19
C VAL A 68 -5.24 -10.38 14.63
N GLU A 69 -4.57 -11.42 15.09
CA GLU A 69 -5.20 -12.63 15.62
C GLU A 69 -6.02 -12.40 16.89
N GLN A 70 -5.86 -11.22 17.52
CA GLN A 70 -6.63 -10.80 18.70
C GLN A 70 -8.10 -10.52 18.39
N VAL A 71 -8.48 -10.30 17.12
CA VAL A 71 -9.88 -10.05 16.72
C VAL A 71 -10.71 -11.32 16.89
N GLY A 72 -12.01 -11.13 17.18
CA GLY A 72 -12.95 -12.25 17.33
C GLY A 72 -13.27 -12.96 16.01
N PRO A 73 -13.88 -14.17 16.10
CA PRO A 73 -14.23 -14.96 14.92
C PRO A 73 -15.22 -14.26 13.98
N GLU A 74 -16.09 -13.40 14.50
CA GLU A 74 -17.07 -12.63 13.72
C GLU A 74 -16.38 -11.71 12.70
N TYR A 75 -15.23 -11.14 13.04
CA TYR A 75 -14.43 -10.34 12.14
C TYR A 75 -14.00 -11.15 10.90
N TRP A 76 -13.48 -12.36 11.11
CA TRP A 76 -13.01 -13.21 10.02
C TRP A 76 -14.17 -13.69 9.13
N ASP A 77 -15.31 -13.97 9.71
CA ASP A 77 -16.52 -14.35 8.95
C ASP A 77 -17.04 -13.18 8.10
N GLU A 78 -17.06 -11.97 8.65
CA GLU A 78 -17.47 -10.76 7.94
C GLU A 78 -16.49 -10.41 6.82
N GLU A 79 -15.20 -10.38 7.09
CA GLU A 79 -14.18 -10.08 6.10
C GLU A 79 -14.11 -11.15 4.99
N THR A 80 -14.38 -12.41 5.31
CA THR A 80 -14.49 -13.49 4.32
C THR A 80 -15.70 -13.28 3.40
N ARG A 81 -16.85 -12.91 3.94
CA ARG A 81 -18.05 -12.59 3.13
C ARG A 81 -17.78 -11.40 2.22
N ASN A 82 -17.25 -10.33 2.78
CA ASN A 82 -16.89 -9.12 2.02
C ASN A 82 -15.92 -9.43 0.87
N ALA A 83 -14.90 -10.26 1.12
CA ALA A 83 -13.94 -10.66 0.09
C ALA A 83 -14.59 -11.49 -1.02
N LYS A 84 -15.49 -12.44 -0.68
CA LYS A 84 -16.24 -13.23 -1.66
C LYS A 84 -17.17 -12.37 -2.52
N ASP A 85 -17.87 -11.41 -1.91
CA ASP A 85 -18.74 -10.48 -2.62
C ASP A 85 -17.92 -9.58 -3.56
N ASN A 86 -16.76 -9.10 -3.12
CA ASN A 86 -15.84 -8.36 -3.97
C ASN A 86 -15.31 -9.21 -5.13
N ALA A 87 -14.96 -10.48 -4.91
CA ALA A 87 -14.53 -11.38 -5.98
C ALA A 87 -15.61 -11.51 -7.07
N GLN A 88 -16.88 -11.66 -6.67
CA GLN A 88 -17.99 -11.71 -7.61
C GLN A 88 -18.20 -10.38 -8.35
N ASN A 89 -18.11 -9.26 -7.67
CA ASN A 89 -18.20 -7.94 -8.28
C ASN A 89 -17.08 -7.70 -9.29
N PHE A 90 -15.84 -8.07 -8.96
CA PHE A 90 -14.69 -7.95 -9.86
C PHE A 90 -14.83 -8.82 -11.11
N ARG A 91 -15.42 -10.02 -10.98
CA ARG A 91 -15.76 -10.87 -12.13
C ARG A 91 -16.69 -10.15 -13.10
N VAL A 92 -17.79 -9.57 -12.60
CA VAL A 92 -18.75 -8.81 -13.40
C VAL A 92 -18.11 -7.57 -14.00
N ASN A 93 -17.28 -6.86 -13.23
CA ASN A 93 -16.59 -5.67 -13.68
C ASN A 93 -15.58 -5.96 -14.79
N LEU A 94 -14.81 -7.06 -14.71
CA LEU A 94 -13.93 -7.50 -15.79
C LEU A 94 -14.69 -7.69 -17.10
N GLN A 95 -15.84 -8.34 -17.07
CA GLN A 95 -16.69 -8.52 -18.26
C GLN A 95 -17.23 -7.20 -18.80
N THR A 96 -17.59 -6.28 -17.90
CA THR A 96 -18.10 -4.97 -18.28
C THR A 96 -17.04 -4.12 -18.97
N VAL A 97 -15.84 -4.04 -18.39
CA VAL A 97 -14.73 -3.26 -18.93
C VAL A 97 -14.24 -3.86 -20.26
N LEU A 98 -14.19 -5.20 -20.37
CA LEU A 98 -13.88 -5.90 -21.62
C LEU A 98 -14.77 -5.41 -22.77
N ARG A 99 -16.07 -5.29 -22.51
CA ARG A 99 -17.05 -4.79 -23.51
C ARG A 99 -16.84 -3.31 -23.83
N TYR A 100 -16.49 -2.48 -22.87
CA TYR A 100 -16.24 -1.05 -23.12
C TYR A 100 -15.05 -0.83 -24.05
N TYR A 101 -14.05 -1.71 -23.98
CA TYR A 101 -12.89 -1.68 -24.88
C TYR A 101 -13.05 -2.51 -26.15
N ASN A 102 -14.21 -3.13 -26.40
CA ASN A 102 -14.44 -4.04 -27.53
C ASN A 102 -13.38 -5.15 -27.64
N GLN A 103 -12.93 -5.67 -26.51
CA GLN A 103 -11.93 -6.72 -26.46
C GLN A 103 -12.54 -8.11 -26.55
N SER A 104 -11.76 -9.07 -27.07
CA SER A 104 -12.17 -10.48 -27.16
C SER A 104 -12.22 -11.15 -25.78
N GLU A 105 -13.17 -12.08 -25.59
CA GLU A 105 -13.26 -12.92 -24.40
C GLU A 105 -12.13 -13.96 -24.28
N SER A 106 -11.31 -14.13 -25.33
CA SER A 106 -10.21 -15.10 -25.35
C SER A 106 -8.94 -14.60 -24.66
N GLY A 107 -8.82 -13.29 -24.42
CA GLY A 107 -7.66 -12.69 -23.75
C GLY A 107 -7.76 -12.71 -22.23
N SER A 108 -6.63 -12.83 -21.55
CA SER A 108 -6.54 -12.62 -20.12
C SER A 108 -6.36 -11.14 -19.81
N HIS A 109 -7.14 -10.62 -18.86
CA HIS A 109 -7.12 -9.23 -18.44
C HIS A 109 -7.08 -9.12 -16.92
N SER A 110 -6.58 -7.98 -16.42
CA SER A 110 -6.50 -7.72 -15.00
C SER A 110 -7.28 -6.46 -14.62
N LEU A 111 -7.94 -6.52 -13.46
CA LEU A 111 -8.58 -5.38 -12.81
C LEU A 111 -8.03 -5.27 -11.40
N GLN A 112 -7.54 -4.10 -11.04
CA GLN A 112 -6.98 -3.84 -9.73
C GLN A 112 -7.67 -2.66 -9.07
N ARG A 113 -7.78 -2.69 -7.76
CA ARG A 113 -8.24 -1.56 -6.94
C ARG A 113 -7.33 -1.39 -5.74
N MET A 114 -6.97 -0.14 -5.45
CA MET A 114 -6.39 0.26 -4.18
C MET A 114 -7.32 1.26 -3.53
N TYR A 115 -7.59 1.08 -2.23
CA TYR A 115 -8.36 2.03 -1.44
C TYR A 115 -7.86 2.04 0.00
N GLY A 116 -8.10 3.15 0.69
CA GLY A 116 -7.68 3.31 2.07
C GLY A 116 -7.50 4.76 2.48
N CYS A 117 -6.94 4.96 3.66
CA CYS A 117 -6.79 6.25 4.31
C CYS A 117 -5.42 6.44 4.93
N ASP A 118 -4.94 7.69 4.91
CA ASP A 118 -3.80 8.15 5.68
C ASP A 118 -4.32 9.06 6.80
N VAL A 119 -3.80 8.88 8.02
CA VAL A 119 -4.13 9.69 9.19
C VAL A 119 -2.88 10.38 9.73
N GLY A 120 -3.08 11.57 10.31
CA GLY A 120 -2.03 12.31 10.98
C GLY A 120 -1.75 11.80 12.40
N PRO A 121 -0.76 12.39 13.09
CA PRO A 121 -0.43 12.07 14.47
C PRO A 121 -1.59 12.28 15.45
N ASP A 122 -2.54 13.14 15.09
CA ASP A 122 -3.77 13.42 15.84
C ASP A 122 -4.91 12.44 15.55
N GLY A 123 -4.69 11.45 14.67
CA GLY A 123 -5.69 10.48 14.23
C GLY A 123 -6.70 11.03 13.23
N CYS A 124 -6.54 12.27 12.75
CA CYS A 124 -7.42 12.85 11.74
C CYS A 124 -7.05 12.39 10.33
N LEU A 125 -8.07 12.25 9.47
CA LEU A 125 -7.87 11.91 8.08
C LEU A 125 -7.03 12.98 7.37
N LEU A 126 -5.90 12.58 6.79
CA LEU A 126 -5.08 13.41 5.90
C LEU A 126 -5.47 13.23 4.45
N ARG A 127 -5.75 11.99 4.04
CA ARG A 127 -6.09 11.64 2.66
C ARG A 127 -6.84 10.32 2.59
N GLY A 128 -7.83 10.27 1.71
CA GLY A 128 -8.51 9.04 1.30
C GLY A 128 -8.19 8.69 -0.14
N TYR A 129 -8.21 7.40 -0.45
CA TYR A 129 -7.90 6.84 -1.77
C TYR A 129 -8.97 5.85 -2.20
N SER A 130 -9.34 5.88 -3.48
CA SER A 130 -10.05 4.79 -4.16
C SER A 130 -9.70 4.88 -5.64
N GLN A 131 -8.89 3.93 -6.12
CA GLN A 131 -8.31 3.94 -7.47
C GLN A 131 -8.48 2.58 -8.12
N VAL A 132 -8.86 2.57 -9.38
CA VAL A 132 -9.01 1.36 -10.20
C VAL A 132 -8.10 1.45 -11.41
N SER A 133 -7.41 0.35 -11.73
CA SER A 133 -6.63 0.19 -12.96
C SER A 133 -7.07 -1.05 -13.72
N TYR A 134 -6.99 -0.99 -15.05
CA TYR A 134 -7.27 -2.08 -15.97
C TYR A 134 -6.06 -2.36 -16.84
N ASP A 135 -5.61 -3.62 -16.87
CA ASP A 135 -4.38 -4.06 -17.57
C ASP A 135 -3.16 -3.17 -17.25
N GLY A 136 -3.01 -2.81 -15.96
CA GLY A 136 -1.89 -2.02 -15.47
C GLY A 136 -1.95 -0.52 -15.80
N LYS A 137 -3.05 -0.03 -16.39
CA LYS A 137 -3.26 1.39 -16.71
C LYS A 137 -4.35 1.98 -15.84
N ASP A 138 -4.20 3.26 -15.48
CA ASP A 138 -5.23 3.99 -14.77
C ASP A 138 -6.58 3.88 -15.50
N TYR A 139 -7.64 3.62 -14.75
CA TYR A 139 -9.00 3.55 -15.26
C TYR A 139 -9.87 4.66 -14.66
N ILE A 140 -10.11 4.62 -13.35
CA ILE A 140 -10.87 5.63 -12.65
C ILE A 140 -10.34 5.82 -11.23
N SER A 141 -10.29 7.05 -10.74
CA SER A 141 -9.84 7.36 -9.40
C SER A 141 -10.72 8.42 -8.72
N LEU A 142 -10.93 8.23 -7.42
CA LEU A 142 -11.58 9.21 -6.56
C LEU A 142 -10.63 10.41 -6.37
N ASN A 143 -11.15 11.62 -6.59
CA ASN A 143 -10.39 12.84 -6.39
C ASN A 143 -10.15 13.13 -4.90
N LYS A 144 -9.21 14.02 -4.60
CA LYS A 144 -8.87 14.40 -3.22
C LYS A 144 -10.02 15.00 -2.44
N ASP A 145 -11.03 15.57 -3.13
CA ASP A 145 -12.25 16.09 -2.52
C ASP A 145 -13.20 15.00 -1.99
N LEU A 146 -12.92 13.73 -2.32
CA LEU A 146 -13.74 12.55 -1.99
C LEU A 146 -15.19 12.65 -2.50
N ARG A 147 -15.43 13.45 -3.52
CA ARG A 147 -16.78 13.77 -4.04
C ARG A 147 -16.90 13.61 -5.54
N SER A 148 -15.79 13.53 -6.24
CA SER A 148 -15.73 13.49 -7.70
C SER A 148 -14.73 12.47 -8.19
N TRP A 149 -14.86 12.07 -9.45
CA TRP A 149 -14.06 11.03 -10.09
C TRP A 149 -13.25 11.59 -11.26
N THR A 150 -12.05 11.08 -11.45
CA THR A 150 -11.25 11.27 -12.65
C THR A 150 -11.24 9.97 -13.45
N ALA A 151 -11.77 10.01 -14.68
CA ALA A 151 -11.74 8.93 -15.64
C ALA A 151 -10.55 9.12 -16.59
N ALA A 152 -9.78 8.06 -16.84
CA ALA A 152 -8.57 8.14 -17.66
C ALA A 152 -8.85 8.20 -19.17
N ASP A 153 -9.97 7.63 -19.60
CA ASP A 153 -10.34 7.55 -21.02
C ASP A 153 -11.87 7.48 -21.23
N THR A 154 -12.30 7.30 -22.47
CA THR A 154 -13.71 7.27 -22.86
C THR A 154 -14.46 6.05 -22.29
N ALA A 155 -13.81 4.91 -22.10
CA ALA A 155 -14.41 3.73 -21.46
C ALA A 155 -14.67 4.00 -19.97
N ALA A 156 -13.70 4.56 -19.28
CA ALA A 156 -13.82 4.94 -17.88
C ALA A 156 -14.85 6.06 -17.65
N GLN A 157 -15.10 6.93 -18.62
CA GLN A 157 -16.16 7.95 -18.55
C GLN A 157 -17.54 7.33 -18.43
N ILE A 158 -17.80 6.18 -19.06
CA ILE A 158 -19.06 5.45 -18.91
C ILE A 158 -19.24 5.02 -17.45
N THR A 159 -18.19 4.49 -16.84
CA THR A 159 -18.20 4.12 -15.41
C THR A 159 -18.39 5.35 -14.54
N ARG A 160 -17.70 6.45 -14.82
CA ARG A 160 -17.82 7.71 -14.07
C ARG A 160 -19.28 8.19 -14.01
N LEU A 161 -19.95 8.26 -15.14
CA LEU A 161 -21.35 8.69 -15.20
C LEU A 161 -22.27 7.80 -14.37
N LYS A 162 -22.08 6.48 -14.43
CA LYS A 162 -22.85 5.52 -13.61
C LYS A 162 -22.59 5.69 -12.12
N TRP A 163 -21.35 5.94 -11.72
CA TRP A 163 -20.97 6.10 -10.33
C TRP A 163 -21.43 7.45 -9.77
N GLU A 164 -21.44 8.50 -10.58
CA GLU A 164 -22.01 9.80 -10.22
C GLU A 164 -23.54 9.68 -9.99
N GLU A 165 -24.27 9.02 -10.90
CA GLU A 165 -25.71 8.79 -10.76
C GLU A 165 -26.06 7.94 -9.53
N ALA A 166 -25.25 6.93 -9.21
CA ALA A 166 -25.45 6.03 -8.07
C ALA A 166 -24.93 6.58 -6.73
N GLY A 167 -24.30 7.77 -6.72
CA GLY A 167 -23.76 8.36 -5.49
C GLY A 167 -22.59 7.59 -4.86
N VAL A 168 -21.79 6.88 -5.66
CA VAL A 168 -20.70 6.01 -5.16
C VAL A 168 -19.65 6.81 -4.39
N ALA A 169 -19.34 8.04 -4.80
CA ALA A 169 -18.37 8.87 -4.12
C ALA A 169 -18.76 9.17 -2.66
N GLU A 170 -20.05 9.36 -2.37
CA GLU A 170 -20.50 9.58 -1.01
C GLU A 170 -20.31 8.32 -0.13
N GLN A 171 -20.57 7.14 -0.68
CA GLN A 171 -20.32 5.88 0.03
C GLN A 171 -18.84 5.68 0.32
N GLU A 172 -17.95 5.94 -0.66
CA GLU A 172 -16.50 5.89 -0.49
C GLU A 172 -16.06 6.89 0.59
N ARG A 173 -16.54 8.12 0.53
CA ARG A 173 -16.21 9.16 1.49
C ARG A 173 -16.60 8.77 2.91
N ASN A 174 -17.81 8.26 3.12
CA ASN A 174 -18.29 7.84 4.43
C ASN A 174 -17.41 6.72 5.01
N TYR A 175 -17.01 5.76 4.18
CA TYR A 175 -16.05 4.73 4.58
C TYR A 175 -14.70 5.33 4.94
N LEU A 176 -14.13 6.17 4.07
CA LEU A 176 -12.78 6.73 4.23
C LEU A 176 -12.66 7.66 5.44
N GLU A 177 -13.67 8.53 5.67
CA GLU A 177 -13.70 9.46 6.80
C GLU A 177 -14.09 8.80 8.13
N GLY A 178 -14.81 7.68 8.10
CA GLY A 178 -15.31 6.97 9.28
C GLY A 178 -14.59 5.64 9.51
N THR A 179 -15.14 4.58 8.96
CA THR A 179 -14.72 3.19 9.22
C THR A 179 -13.22 2.95 9.01
N CYS A 180 -12.63 3.51 7.96
CA CYS A 180 -11.21 3.36 7.67
C CYS A 180 -10.34 3.94 8.79
N VAL A 181 -10.63 5.16 9.22
CA VAL A 181 -9.90 5.86 10.30
C VAL A 181 -10.07 5.12 11.64
N GLU A 182 -11.29 4.70 11.95
CA GLU A 182 -11.59 3.97 13.20
C GLU A 182 -10.86 2.63 13.26
N TRP A 183 -10.87 1.85 12.17
CA TRP A 183 -10.17 0.56 12.14
C TRP A 183 -8.66 0.72 12.13
N LEU A 184 -8.13 1.72 11.44
CA LEU A 184 -6.69 2.02 11.50
C LEU A 184 -6.25 2.29 12.94
N ALA A 185 -7.00 3.09 13.70
CA ALA A 185 -6.69 3.35 15.11
C ALA A 185 -6.71 2.06 15.95
N LYS A 186 -7.70 1.17 15.74
CA LYS A 186 -7.77 -0.14 16.42
C LYS A 186 -6.58 -1.02 16.07
N TYR A 187 -6.19 -1.10 14.78
CA TYR A 187 -5.04 -1.90 14.35
C TYR A 187 -3.72 -1.38 14.93
N LEU A 188 -3.54 -0.05 14.94
CA LEU A 188 -2.35 0.57 15.55
C LEU A 188 -2.24 0.28 17.06
N ASP A 189 -3.36 0.27 17.77
CA ASP A 189 -3.37 -0.11 19.20
C ASP A 189 -3.08 -1.60 19.39
N MET A 190 -3.72 -2.49 18.62
CA MET A 190 -3.46 -3.93 18.66
C MET A 190 -2.01 -4.29 18.34
N GLY A 191 -1.44 -3.65 17.32
CA GLY A 191 -0.11 -3.94 16.80
C GLY A 191 0.98 -3.00 17.24
N LYS A 192 0.77 -2.15 18.25
CA LYS A 192 1.68 -1.06 18.63
C LYS A 192 3.13 -1.48 18.83
N GLU A 193 3.37 -2.64 19.45
CA GLU A 193 4.72 -3.15 19.71
C GLU A 193 5.48 -3.53 18.42
N THR A 194 4.76 -3.81 17.36
CA THR A 194 5.30 -4.19 16.06
C THR A 194 5.26 -3.04 15.06
N LEU A 195 4.09 -2.40 14.91
CA LEU A 195 3.85 -1.36 13.91
C LEU A 195 4.57 -0.05 14.21
N LEU A 196 4.75 0.27 15.51
CA LEU A 196 5.39 1.51 15.96
C LEU A 196 6.87 1.35 16.31
N ARG A 197 7.45 0.15 16.08
CA ARG A 197 8.87 -0.08 16.26
C ARG A 197 9.66 0.56 15.11
N ALA A 198 10.91 0.85 15.37
CA ALA A 198 11.89 1.17 14.34
C ALA A 198 13.05 0.16 14.41
N GLU A 199 13.36 -0.47 13.29
CA GLU A 199 14.56 -1.30 13.13
C GLU A 199 15.58 -0.54 12.30
N SER A 200 16.72 -0.25 12.90
CA SER A 200 17.81 0.46 12.22
C SER A 200 18.43 -0.41 11.14
N PRO A 201 18.86 0.18 10.00
CA PRO A 201 19.52 -0.58 8.95
C PRO A 201 20.90 -1.10 9.41
N ASN A 202 21.20 -2.33 9.01
CA ASN A 202 22.57 -2.81 9.00
C ASN A 202 23.23 -2.33 7.71
N THR A 203 24.30 -1.55 7.85
CA THR A 203 24.96 -0.95 6.70
C THR A 203 26.28 -1.65 6.39
N ARG A 204 26.55 -1.82 5.12
CA ARG A 204 27.84 -2.33 4.62
C ARG A 204 28.19 -1.69 3.29
N MET A 205 29.47 -1.66 2.98
CA MET A 205 29.98 -1.16 1.71
C MET A 205 30.67 -2.29 0.94
N THR A 206 30.44 -2.32 -0.36
CA THR A 206 31.11 -3.24 -1.29
C THR A 206 31.86 -2.43 -2.35
N ARG A 207 32.98 -2.97 -2.81
CA ARG A 207 33.87 -2.36 -3.81
C ARG A 207 33.91 -3.27 -5.05
N HIS A 208 33.67 -2.69 -6.21
CA HIS A 208 33.61 -3.42 -7.47
C HIS A 208 34.47 -2.69 -8.53
N PRO A 209 35.67 -3.17 -8.86
CA PRO A 209 36.48 -2.57 -9.91
C PRO A 209 35.76 -2.61 -11.27
N ILE A 210 35.76 -1.48 -11.99
CA ILE A 210 35.24 -1.37 -13.35
C ILE A 210 36.42 -1.42 -14.35
N SER A 211 37.50 -0.73 -14.01
CA SER A 211 38.75 -0.64 -14.78
C SER A 211 39.94 -0.41 -13.85
N ASP A 212 41.12 -0.25 -14.42
CA ASP A 212 42.31 0.15 -13.62
C ASP A 212 42.20 1.55 -13.01
N ARG A 213 41.26 2.38 -13.50
CA ARG A 213 41.09 3.77 -13.12
C ARG A 213 39.84 4.05 -12.29
N GLU A 214 38.84 3.17 -12.32
CA GLU A 214 37.54 3.41 -11.72
C GLU A 214 37.02 2.19 -10.96
N VAL A 215 36.36 2.46 -9.86
CA VAL A 215 35.67 1.44 -9.04
C VAL A 215 34.27 1.90 -8.69
N THR A 216 33.35 0.96 -8.59
CA THR A 216 32.02 1.20 -7.99
C THR A 216 32.10 0.95 -6.50
N LEU A 217 31.65 1.91 -5.72
CA LEU A 217 31.35 1.75 -4.29
C LEU A 217 29.85 1.60 -4.13
N ARG A 218 29.39 0.55 -3.49
CA ARG A 218 27.96 0.33 -3.20
C ARG A 218 27.72 0.28 -1.71
N CYS A 219 26.89 1.18 -1.25
CA CYS A 219 26.41 1.28 0.13
C CYS A 219 25.10 0.53 0.27
N TRP A 220 25.04 -0.45 1.15
CA TRP A 220 23.87 -1.26 1.44
C TRP A 220 23.27 -0.87 2.78
N ALA A 221 21.93 -0.76 2.80
CA ALA A 221 21.13 -0.71 4.01
C ALA A 221 20.21 -1.94 4.01
N LEU A 222 20.29 -2.77 5.03
CA LEU A 222 19.59 -4.06 5.12
C LEU A 222 18.89 -4.21 6.46
N GLY A 223 17.71 -4.87 6.45
CA GLY A 223 17.00 -5.26 7.66
C GLY A 223 16.37 -4.09 8.42
N PHE A 224 15.95 -3.03 7.75
CA PHE A 224 15.34 -1.87 8.38
C PHE A 224 13.81 -1.89 8.27
N TYR A 225 13.14 -1.22 9.20
CA TYR A 225 11.71 -0.98 9.22
C TYR A 225 11.43 0.35 9.96
N PRO A 226 10.51 1.20 9.47
CA PRO A 226 9.71 1.08 8.23
C PRO A 226 10.52 1.24 6.95
N ALA A 227 9.84 1.18 5.79
CA ALA A 227 10.49 1.24 4.47
C ALA A 227 11.12 2.61 4.16
N GLU A 228 10.61 3.70 4.77
CA GLU A 228 11.15 5.04 4.57
C GLU A 228 12.59 5.13 5.03
N ILE A 229 13.48 5.51 4.11
CA ILE A 229 14.91 5.67 4.35
C ILE A 229 15.51 6.62 3.33
N THR A 230 16.57 7.29 3.73
CA THR A 230 17.39 8.12 2.83
C THR A 230 18.83 7.62 2.86
N LEU A 231 19.37 7.27 1.69
CA LEU A 231 20.79 6.99 1.48
C LEU A 231 21.41 8.11 0.68
N THR A 232 22.49 8.69 1.20
CA THR A 232 23.22 9.78 0.56
C THR A 232 24.70 9.47 0.48
N TRP A 233 25.33 9.88 -0.62
CA TRP A 233 26.78 9.86 -0.76
C TRP A 233 27.37 11.24 -0.53
N GLN A 234 28.48 11.28 0.19
CA GLN A 234 29.28 12.49 0.40
C GLN A 234 30.69 12.28 -0.13
N ARG A 235 31.24 13.29 -0.80
CA ARG A 235 32.64 13.39 -1.15
C ARG A 235 33.25 14.53 -0.34
N ASP A 236 34.28 14.23 0.47
CA ASP A 236 34.92 15.21 1.37
C ASP A 236 33.89 15.95 2.27
N GLY A 237 32.82 15.25 2.70
CA GLY A 237 31.78 15.81 3.54
C GLY A 237 30.70 16.62 2.81
N GLN A 238 30.75 16.72 1.47
CA GLN A 238 29.74 17.42 0.67
C GLN A 238 28.86 16.42 -0.08
N ASP A 239 27.57 16.75 -0.20
CA ASP A 239 26.61 15.90 -0.91
C ASP A 239 27.04 15.62 -2.35
N HIS A 240 27.09 14.34 -2.69
CA HIS A 240 27.46 13.79 -4.00
C HIS A 240 26.42 12.80 -4.52
N THR A 241 25.19 12.86 -3.98
CA THR A 241 24.13 11.88 -4.25
C THR A 241 23.60 12.01 -5.68
N GLN A 242 23.69 13.17 -6.31
CA GLN A 242 23.20 13.40 -7.68
C GLN A 242 23.87 12.47 -8.71
N ASP A 243 25.10 12.06 -8.48
CA ASP A 243 25.86 11.16 -9.35
C ASP A 243 25.73 9.69 -8.92
N ALA A 244 24.90 9.40 -7.92
CA ALA A 244 24.69 8.06 -7.39
C ALA A 244 23.56 7.34 -8.13
N GLU A 245 23.74 6.05 -8.36
CA GLU A 245 22.67 5.14 -8.73
C GLU A 245 21.95 4.69 -7.45
N LEU A 246 20.65 4.97 -7.34
CA LEU A 246 19.80 4.50 -6.26
C LEU A 246 18.78 3.50 -6.79
N VAL A 247 18.61 2.37 -6.11
CA VAL A 247 17.48 1.47 -6.37
C VAL A 247 16.30 1.83 -5.48
N GLU A 248 15.11 1.48 -5.91
CA GLU A 248 13.93 1.57 -5.06
C GLU A 248 14.08 0.67 -3.83
N THR A 249 13.58 1.12 -2.69
CA THR A 249 13.48 0.32 -1.48
C THR A 249 12.65 -0.93 -1.77
N ARG A 250 13.14 -2.09 -1.37
CA ARG A 250 12.53 -3.38 -1.67
C ARG A 250 12.32 -4.22 -0.42
N PRO A 251 11.29 -5.09 -0.36
CA PRO A 251 11.08 -5.99 0.75
C PRO A 251 12.17 -7.08 0.79
N ALA A 252 12.62 -7.42 2.01
CA ALA A 252 13.54 -8.52 2.24
C ALA A 252 12.83 -9.89 2.31
N GLY A 253 11.50 -9.92 2.57
CA GLY A 253 10.69 -11.13 2.69
C GLY A 253 10.41 -11.54 4.14
N ASP A 254 11.05 -10.91 5.11
CA ASP A 254 10.89 -11.16 6.56
C ASP A 254 10.17 -10.01 7.30
N GLY A 255 9.60 -9.05 6.56
CA GLY A 255 8.95 -7.84 7.09
C GLY A 255 9.89 -6.64 7.21
N THR A 256 11.16 -6.78 6.86
CA THR A 256 12.14 -5.69 6.77
C THR A 256 12.40 -5.30 5.32
N PHE A 257 13.15 -4.23 5.13
CA PHE A 257 13.42 -3.65 3.82
C PHE A 257 14.91 -3.56 3.53
N GLN A 258 15.21 -3.36 2.24
CA GLN A 258 16.55 -3.25 1.69
C GLN A 258 16.62 -2.09 0.70
N LYS A 259 17.76 -1.40 0.67
CA LYS A 259 18.10 -0.39 -0.33
C LYS A 259 19.60 -0.33 -0.53
N TRP A 260 20.04 0.08 -1.70
CA TRP A 260 21.45 0.43 -1.91
C TRP A 260 21.58 1.68 -2.78
N ALA A 261 22.72 2.35 -2.60
CA ALA A 261 23.16 3.46 -3.42
C ALA A 261 24.60 3.21 -3.87
N ALA A 262 24.92 3.47 -5.13
CA ALA A 262 26.24 3.23 -5.70
C ALA A 262 26.80 4.48 -6.41
N VAL A 263 28.11 4.68 -6.30
CA VAL A 263 28.85 5.72 -7.02
C VAL A 263 30.04 5.11 -7.74
N VAL A 264 30.39 5.66 -8.89
CA VAL A 264 31.64 5.37 -9.59
C VAL A 264 32.66 6.41 -9.18
N VAL A 265 33.80 5.96 -8.69
CA VAL A 265 34.84 6.82 -8.13
C VAL A 265 36.23 6.48 -8.73
N PRO A 266 37.16 7.43 -8.80
CA PRO A 266 38.54 7.14 -9.22
C PRO A 266 39.21 6.14 -8.26
N SER A 267 39.89 5.15 -8.83
CA SER A 267 40.67 4.19 -8.04
C SER A 267 41.75 4.89 -7.23
N GLY A 268 41.79 4.64 -5.92
CA GLY A 268 42.67 5.31 -4.97
C GLY A 268 42.04 6.50 -4.23
N GLU A 269 40.85 6.98 -4.64
CA GLU A 269 40.12 8.07 -3.96
C GLU A 269 38.97 7.58 -3.06
N GLU A 270 38.81 6.29 -2.88
CA GLU A 270 37.67 5.68 -2.17
C GLU A 270 37.47 6.26 -0.77
N GLN A 271 38.54 6.59 -0.06
CA GLN A 271 38.51 7.13 1.31
C GLN A 271 37.89 8.54 1.41
N ARG A 272 37.70 9.23 0.29
CA ARG A 272 37.04 10.54 0.24
C ARG A 272 35.52 10.42 0.25
N TYR A 273 34.99 9.22 0.02
CA TYR A 273 33.57 8.96 -0.12
C TYR A 273 32.99 8.31 1.14
N THR A 274 31.88 8.87 1.59
CA THR A 274 31.12 8.40 2.76
C THR A 274 29.64 8.26 2.39
N CYS A 275 29.07 7.19 2.81
CA CYS A 275 27.61 6.97 2.73
C CYS A 275 27.01 7.20 4.12
#